data_80ae8bac1cb4d8753cebfb1a83f6be31
#
_entry.id   80ae8bac1cb4d8753cebfb1a83f6be31
#
_cell.length_a   1.000
_cell.length_b   1.000
_cell.length_c   1.000
_cell.angle_alpha   90.00
_cell.angle_beta   90.00
_cell.angle_gamma   90.00
#
_symmetry.space_group_name_H-M   'P 1'
#
loop_
_entity.id
_entity.type
_entity.pdbx_description
1 polymer ?
#
loop_
_entity_poly.entity_id
_entity_poly.type
_entity_poly.pdbx_seq_one_letter_code
_entity_poly.pdbx_strand_id
1 'polypeptide(L)'
;MRNFKLISTLVASIFLTTAFMVEDFKALQLKYDRVQTAYDQKSEAVFALLASKQLQPNQLELYFRAIKNEKTLEIWGKNRTDASFQHIMNYAFAGYCGSLGPKRKEGDMQIPEGLYHINRFNPMSSFYLSLGLNYPNESDRILGNKSKPGSDIFIHGTNVTSGCIPITDDKIKEVYILAIEARNAGQEKIPVDIFPARLDEKSFEKLKTYSKSPEYIEYWRPWLGNKVINSDAMQQFWAQLQPRYQYFESHRQLKSFKVSGNGKYVY
;
A
#
# COMPACT_ATOMS: atom_id res chain seq x y z
N MET A 1 55.44 -55.09 -33.59
CA MET A 1 55.18 -53.98 -32.64
C MET A 1 54.38 -52.90 -33.36
N ARG A 2 53.11 -52.82 -33.10
CA ARG A 2 52.16 -51.88 -33.77
C ARG A 2 51.82 -50.77 -32.77
N ASN A 3 52.31 -49.55 -33.08
CA ASN A 3 51.99 -48.36 -32.29
C ASN A 3 50.55 -47.88 -32.54
N PHE A 4 49.68 -47.93 -31.53
CA PHE A 4 48.39 -47.26 -31.51
C PHE A 4 48.55 -45.84 -31.02
N LYS A 5 48.33 -44.86 -31.89
CA LYS A 5 48.19 -43.47 -31.50
C LYS A 5 46.74 -43.24 -31.06
N LEU A 6 46.52 -42.90 -29.75
CA LEU A 6 45.27 -42.40 -29.26
C LEU A 6 45.12 -40.96 -29.74
N ILE A 7 44.08 -40.71 -30.51
CA ILE A 7 43.60 -39.35 -30.82
C ILE A 7 42.59 -38.97 -29.77
N SER A 8 42.94 -38.05 -28.88
CA SER A 8 42.03 -37.47 -27.86
C SER A 8 41.26 -36.33 -28.50
N THR A 9 39.96 -36.57 -28.76
CA THR A 9 39.06 -35.54 -29.29
C THR A 9 38.47 -34.76 -28.10
N LEU A 10 38.94 -33.52 -27.97
CA LEU A 10 38.45 -32.55 -26.96
C LEU A 10 37.08 -32.00 -27.46
N VAL A 11 35.97 -32.46 -26.90
CA VAL A 11 34.66 -31.87 -27.16
C VAL A 11 34.48 -30.66 -26.24
N ALA A 12 34.66 -29.46 -26.80
CA ALA A 12 34.36 -28.23 -26.11
C ALA A 12 32.82 -28.00 -26.12
N SER A 13 32.17 -28.27 -24.99
CA SER A 13 30.77 -27.93 -24.78
C SER A 13 30.62 -26.43 -24.58
N ILE A 14 30.16 -25.74 -25.62
CA ILE A 14 29.76 -24.32 -25.51
C ILE A 14 28.42 -24.27 -24.80
N PHE A 15 28.41 -23.94 -23.51
CA PHE A 15 27.20 -23.56 -22.78
C PHE A 15 26.78 -22.18 -23.26
N LEU A 16 25.81 -22.13 -24.16
CA LEU A 16 25.12 -20.89 -24.53
C LEU A 16 24.16 -20.55 -23.36
N THR A 17 24.61 -19.74 -22.41
CA THR A 17 23.74 -19.15 -21.39
C THR A 17 22.90 -18.07 -22.07
N THR A 18 21.69 -18.41 -22.51
CA THR A 18 20.66 -17.42 -22.83
C THR A 18 20.29 -16.70 -21.54
N ALA A 19 20.93 -15.54 -21.29
CA ALA A 19 20.46 -14.62 -20.28
C ALA A 19 19.06 -14.15 -20.73
N PHE A 20 18.01 -14.70 -20.12
CA PHE A 20 16.69 -14.08 -20.20
C PHE A 20 16.81 -12.67 -19.60
N MET A 21 16.86 -11.67 -20.44
CA MET A 21 16.72 -10.27 -20.02
C MET A 21 15.33 -10.14 -19.41
N VAL A 22 15.24 -10.16 -18.09
CA VAL A 22 14.01 -9.79 -17.40
C VAL A 22 13.75 -8.34 -17.77
N GLU A 23 12.68 -8.09 -18.53
CA GLU A 23 12.32 -6.74 -18.95
C GLU A 23 12.14 -5.87 -17.70
N ASP A 24 12.79 -4.73 -17.67
CA ASP A 24 12.71 -3.74 -16.60
C ASP A 24 11.26 -3.33 -16.33
N PHE A 25 10.83 -3.42 -15.07
CA PHE A 25 9.45 -3.11 -14.68
C PHE A 25 9.00 -1.73 -15.15
N LYS A 26 9.88 -0.73 -15.03
CA LYS A 26 9.62 0.62 -15.52
C LYS A 26 9.39 0.65 -17.03
N ALA A 27 10.21 -0.04 -17.81
CA ALA A 27 10.06 -0.13 -19.26
C ALA A 27 8.71 -0.76 -19.64
N LEU A 28 8.27 -1.79 -18.92
CA LEU A 28 6.94 -2.39 -19.09
C LEU A 28 5.82 -1.39 -18.84
N GLN A 29 5.92 -0.61 -17.76
CA GLN A 29 4.91 0.39 -17.42
C GLN A 29 4.87 1.54 -18.43
N LEU A 30 6.00 1.97 -18.95
CA LEU A 30 6.11 3.04 -19.96
C LEU A 30 5.49 2.68 -21.33
N LYS A 31 5.10 1.42 -21.56
CA LYS A 31 4.33 1.04 -22.77
C LYS A 31 2.89 1.57 -22.77
N TYR A 32 2.40 2.07 -21.63
CA TYR A 32 1.05 2.60 -21.50
C TYR A 32 1.04 4.12 -21.62
N ASP A 33 0.24 4.68 -22.53
CA ASP A 33 0.17 6.12 -22.81
C ASP A 33 -0.06 6.97 -21.56
N ARG A 34 -0.91 6.50 -20.64
CA ARG A 34 -1.19 7.23 -19.40
C ARG A 34 0.04 7.30 -18.47
N VAL A 35 0.87 6.28 -18.50
CA VAL A 35 2.12 6.26 -17.73
C VAL A 35 3.16 7.16 -18.39
N GLN A 36 3.29 7.11 -19.73
CA GLN A 36 4.14 8.07 -20.46
C GLN A 36 3.71 9.50 -20.14
N THR A 37 2.42 9.81 -20.29
CA THR A 37 1.87 11.13 -19.96
C THR A 37 2.19 11.54 -18.51
N ALA A 38 2.13 10.60 -17.56
CA ALA A 38 2.50 10.88 -16.16
C ALA A 38 3.98 11.28 -16.06
N TYR A 39 4.87 10.52 -16.68
CA TYR A 39 6.30 10.84 -16.71
C TYR A 39 6.60 12.16 -17.40
N ASP A 40 6.02 12.41 -18.58
CA ASP A 40 6.22 13.66 -19.33
C ASP A 40 5.81 14.90 -18.53
N GLN A 41 4.74 14.78 -17.74
CA GLN A 41 4.19 15.91 -17.00
C GLN A 41 4.75 16.09 -15.58
N LYS A 42 5.22 15.01 -14.94
CA LYS A 42 5.51 15.03 -13.49
C LYS A 42 6.89 14.52 -13.10
N SER A 43 7.60 13.83 -13.98
CA SER A 43 8.87 13.20 -13.60
C SER A 43 9.92 14.21 -13.13
N GLU A 44 10.03 15.37 -13.80
CA GLU A 44 10.97 16.42 -13.40
C GLU A 44 10.72 16.87 -11.96
N ALA A 45 9.47 17.21 -11.62
CA ALA A 45 9.09 17.64 -10.29
C ALA A 45 9.29 16.55 -9.23
N VAL A 46 8.92 15.30 -9.57
CA VAL A 46 9.10 14.14 -8.66
C VAL A 46 10.59 13.90 -8.40
N PHE A 47 11.43 13.91 -9.43
CA PHE A 47 12.86 13.68 -9.25
C PHE A 47 13.56 14.84 -8.55
N ALA A 48 13.17 16.09 -8.82
CA ALA A 48 13.65 17.25 -8.07
C ALA A 48 13.28 17.16 -6.58
N LEU A 49 12.06 16.71 -6.27
CA LEU A 49 11.64 16.46 -4.89
C LEU A 49 12.47 15.35 -4.22
N LEU A 50 12.69 14.23 -4.90
CA LEU A 50 13.55 13.15 -4.37
C LEU A 50 14.97 13.65 -4.14
N ALA A 51 15.55 14.37 -5.11
CA ALA A 51 16.90 14.93 -5.00
C ALA A 51 17.02 15.91 -3.83
N SER A 52 16.03 16.78 -3.60
CA SER A 52 15.99 17.71 -2.46
C SER A 52 16.03 17.00 -1.11
N LYS A 53 15.64 15.74 -1.07
CA LYS A 53 15.64 14.86 0.10
C LYS A 53 16.79 13.84 0.08
N GLN A 54 17.72 13.96 -0.85
CA GLN A 54 18.85 13.02 -1.03
C GLN A 54 18.39 11.56 -1.25
N LEU A 55 17.18 11.38 -1.81
CA LEU A 55 16.64 10.08 -2.21
C LEU A 55 17.00 9.78 -3.66
N GLN A 56 17.54 8.59 -3.90
CA GLN A 56 17.95 8.14 -5.22
C GLN A 56 16.89 7.19 -5.81
N PRO A 57 16.35 7.44 -7.01
CA PRO A 57 15.32 6.58 -7.60
C PRO A 57 15.69 5.09 -7.66
N ASN A 58 16.96 4.78 -7.96
CA ASN A 58 17.47 3.40 -8.05
C ASN A 58 17.71 2.71 -6.70
N GLN A 59 17.53 3.40 -5.59
CA GLN A 59 17.62 2.88 -4.23
C GLN A 59 16.35 3.13 -3.42
N LEU A 60 15.31 3.67 -4.05
CA LEU A 60 14.10 4.12 -3.36
C LEU A 60 13.32 2.96 -2.75
N GLU A 61 13.02 3.09 -1.48
CA GLU A 61 12.01 2.33 -0.78
C GLU A 61 10.92 3.26 -0.26
N LEU A 62 9.67 2.91 -0.48
CA LEU A 62 8.49 3.70 -0.11
C LEU A 62 7.68 3.02 0.98
N TYR A 63 6.98 3.84 1.71
CA TYR A 63 5.91 3.48 2.64
C TYR A 63 4.77 4.49 2.52
N PHE A 64 3.54 4.00 2.39
CA PHE A 64 2.34 4.83 2.32
C PHE A 64 1.55 4.70 3.61
N ARG A 65 1.06 5.83 4.11
CA ARG A 65 0.27 5.86 5.32
C ARG A 65 -0.99 6.70 5.10
N ALA A 66 -2.15 6.07 5.14
CA ALA A 66 -3.44 6.74 5.04
C ALA A 66 -4.03 6.97 6.43
N ILE A 67 -4.45 8.19 6.73
CA ILE A 67 -5.12 8.57 7.98
C ILE A 67 -6.55 8.99 7.63
N LYS A 68 -7.53 8.12 7.92
CA LYS A 68 -8.92 8.31 7.46
C LYS A 68 -9.59 9.55 8.02
N ASN A 69 -9.45 9.80 9.32
CA ASN A 69 -10.05 10.97 9.97
C ASN A 69 -9.54 12.30 9.40
N GLU A 70 -8.27 12.32 8.98
CA GLU A 70 -7.63 13.49 8.37
C GLU A 70 -7.81 13.52 6.85
N LYS A 71 -8.32 12.43 6.26
CA LYS A 71 -8.46 12.25 4.82
C LYS A 71 -7.14 12.52 4.09
N THR A 72 -6.04 11.99 4.59
CA THR A 72 -4.69 12.25 4.11
C THR A 72 -3.97 10.94 3.80
N LEU A 73 -3.28 10.92 2.66
CA LEU A 73 -2.29 9.92 2.28
C LEU A 73 -0.90 10.54 2.41
N GLU A 74 -0.11 10.03 3.33
CA GLU A 74 1.29 10.41 3.52
C GLU A 74 2.18 9.46 2.74
N ILE A 75 3.16 10.02 2.04
CA ILE A 75 4.20 9.27 1.33
C ILE A 75 5.52 9.46 2.07
N TRP A 76 6.11 8.35 2.45
CA TRP A 76 7.39 8.25 3.12
C TRP A 76 8.37 7.49 2.26
N GLY A 77 9.63 7.88 2.27
CA GLY A 77 10.67 7.21 1.49
C GLY A 77 12.01 7.20 2.20
N LYS A 78 12.87 6.27 1.78
CA LYS A 78 14.26 6.18 2.18
C LYS A 78 15.08 5.56 1.04
N ASN A 79 16.39 5.74 1.05
CA ASN A 79 17.25 4.87 0.26
C ASN A 79 17.33 3.50 0.95
N ARG A 80 17.58 2.46 0.21
CA ARG A 80 17.68 1.07 0.74
C ARG A 80 18.72 0.96 1.85
N THR A 81 19.79 1.74 1.79
CA THR A 81 20.86 1.78 2.79
C THR A 81 20.52 2.61 4.02
N ASP A 82 19.47 3.43 3.98
CA ASP A 82 19.10 4.29 5.10
C ASP A 82 18.34 3.49 6.15
N ALA A 83 18.60 3.80 7.41
CA ALA A 83 17.92 3.15 8.52
C ALA A 83 16.45 3.58 8.66
N SER A 84 16.13 4.83 8.33
CA SER A 84 14.85 5.46 8.65
C SER A 84 14.21 6.12 7.44
N PHE A 85 12.88 6.05 7.39
CA PHE A 85 12.06 6.78 6.41
C PHE A 85 12.04 8.26 6.74
N GLN A 86 12.02 9.09 5.70
CA GLN A 86 11.74 10.52 5.79
C GLN A 86 10.44 10.84 5.05
N HIS A 87 9.77 11.88 5.46
CA HIS A 87 8.54 12.34 4.85
C HIS A 87 8.82 12.93 3.47
N ILE A 88 8.11 12.46 2.44
CA ILE A 88 8.20 13.00 1.08
C ILE A 88 7.13 14.07 0.88
N MET A 89 5.84 13.68 0.97
CA MET A 89 4.72 14.59 0.76
C MET A 89 3.40 13.99 1.26
N ASN A 90 2.37 14.84 1.30
CA ASN A 90 1.01 14.46 1.65
C ASN A 90 0.04 14.77 0.50
N TYR A 91 -0.96 13.91 0.36
CA TYR A 91 -2.09 14.12 -0.54
C TYR A 91 -3.40 14.05 0.23
N ALA A 92 -4.27 15.05 0.04
CA ALA A 92 -5.63 14.96 0.54
C ALA A 92 -6.42 13.93 -0.28
N PHE A 93 -7.31 13.18 0.38
CA PHE A 93 -8.29 12.38 -0.35
C PHE A 93 -9.20 13.32 -1.15
N ALA A 94 -9.38 13.04 -2.43
CA ALA A 94 -10.26 13.81 -3.30
C ALA A 94 -11.75 13.47 -3.11
N GLY A 95 -12.04 12.35 -2.48
CA GLY A 95 -13.36 11.88 -2.10
C GLY A 95 -13.26 10.96 -0.91
N TYR A 96 -14.36 10.83 -0.16
CA TYR A 96 -14.43 10.00 1.02
C TYR A 96 -15.79 9.33 1.12
N CYS A 97 -15.83 8.11 1.58
CA CYS A 97 -17.04 7.40 1.92
C CYS A 97 -16.83 6.55 3.16
N GLY A 98 -17.90 6.17 3.80
CA GLY A 98 -17.85 5.39 5.01
C GLY A 98 -17.61 6.22 6.27
N SER A 99 -17.26 5.53 7.34
CA SER A 99 -16.93 6.08 8.66
C SER A 99 -15.60 5.50 9.14
N LEU A 100 -15.18 5.83 10.37
CA LEU A 100 -14.05 5.17 11.01
C LEU A 100 -14.44 3.73 11.33
N GLY A 101 -13.54 2.80 11.05
CA GLY A 101 -13.76 1.37 11.16
C GLY A 101 -13.32 0.61 9.91
N PRO A 102 -12.94 -0.67 10.05
CA PRO A 102 -12.45 -1.48 8.96
C PRO A 102 -13.56 -1.88 7.98
N LYS A 103 -13.20 -2.10 6.73
CA LYS A 103 -14.08 -2.75 5.76
C LYS A 103 -14.28 -4.22 6.14
N ARG A 104 -15.55 -4.68 6.15
CA ARG A 104 -15.89 -6.05 6.58
C ARG A 104 -16.75 -6.81 5.60
N LYS A 105 -17.39 -6.13 4.64
CA LYS A 105 -18.19 -6.78 3.61
C LYS A 105 -18.29 -5.96 2.33
N GLU A 106 -18.68 -6.61 1.28
CA GLU A 106 -19.03 -5.95 0.02
C GLU A 106 -20.15 -4.93 0.22
N GLY A 107 -20.02 -3.77 -0.43
CA GLY A 107 -21.04 -2.72 -0.39
C GLY A 107 -21.12 -1.92 0.92
N ASP A 108 -20.26 -2.17 1.92
CA ASP A 108 -20.29 -1.42 3.19
C ASP A 108 -19.72 0.01 3.09
N MET A 109 -19.32 0.42 1.89
CA MET A 109 -18.81 1.76 1.60
C MET A 109 -17.59 2.17 2.45
N GLN A 110 -16.87 1.20 3.05
CA GLN A 110 -15.76 1.48 3.93
C GLN A 110 -14.43 1.50 3.17
N ILE A 111 -13.62 2.53 3.42
CA ILE A 111 -12.18 2.45 3.19
C ILE A 111 -11.63 1.49 4.26
N PRO A 112 -10.90 0.44 3.89
CA PRO A 112 -10.40 -0.52 4.87
C PRO A 112 -9.44 0.13 5.88
N GLU A 113 -9.27 -0.50 7.03
CA GLU A 113 -8.26 -0.16 8.04
C GLU A 113 -7.44 -1.39 8.34
N GLY A 114 -6.12 -1.24 8.38
CA GLY A 114 -5.20 -2.36 8.57
C GLY A 114 -3.87 -2.14 7.89
N LEU A 115 -3.11 -3.23 7.77
CA LEU A 115 -1.75 -3.24 7.25
C LEU A 115 -1.73 -3.98 5.91
N TYR A 116 -1.45 -3.25 4.85
CA TYR A 116 -1.53 -3.71 3.46
C TYR A 116 -0.21 -3.52 2.73
N HIS A 117 -0.20 -3.86 1.45
CA HIS A 117 0.84 -3.48 0.50
C HIS A 117 0.24 -3.35 -0.90
N ILE A 118 0.91 -2.61 -1.76
CA ILE A 118 0.58 -2.54 -3.17
C ILE A 118 0.91 -3.89 -3.81
N ASN A 119 -0.08 -4.51 -4.42
CA ASN A 119 0.06 -5.79 -5.11
C ASN A 119 -0.17 -5.68 -6.62
N ARG A 120 -0.66 -4.54 -7.11
CA ARG A 120 -0.99 -4.37 -8.53
C ARG A 120 -0.82 -2.93 -8.97
N PHE A 121 -0.21 -2.76 -10.13
CA PHE A 121 -0.18 -1.52 -10.90
C PHE A 121 -1.21 -1.63 -12.02
N ASN A 122 -2.13 -0.68 -12.13
CA ASN A 122 -3.17 -0.69 -13.15
C ASN A 122 -3.13 0.60 -13.98
N PRO A 123 -2.37 0.61 -15.08
CA PRO A 123 -2.28 1.76 -15.99
C PRO A 123 -3.53 1.96 -16.83
N MET A 124 -4.40 0.93 -16.92
CA MET A 124 -5.65 0.94 -17.70
C MET A 124 -6.89 1.10 -16.81
N SER A 125 -6.72 1.70 -15.63
CA SER A 125 -7.81 1.87 -14.67
C SER A 125 -8.93 2.75 -15.21
N SER A 126 -10.19 2.39 -14.89
CA SER A 126 -11.35 3.28 -15.14
C SER A 126 -11.24 4.60 -14.37
N PHE A 127 -10.37 4.66 -13.37
CA PHE A 127 -10.08 5.84 -12.55
C PHE A 127 -8.71 6.44 -12.88
N TYR A 128 -8.37 6.51 -14.14
CA TYR A 128 -7.15 7.02 -14.75
C TYR A 128 -5.94 6.11 -14.53
N LEU A 129 -5.25 6.18 -13.39
CA LEU A 129 -4.19 5.28 -12.93
C LEU A 129 -4.59 4.75 -11.56
N SER A 130 -4.19 3.52 -11.21
CA SER A 130 -4.46 3.01 -9.87
C SER A 130 -3.43 2.00 -9.37
N LEU A 131 -3.22 2.02 -8.05
CA LEU A 131 -2.37 1.10 -7.30
C LEU A 131 -3.27 0.23 -6.43
N GLY A 132 -3.35 -1.07 -6.73
CA GLY A 132 -4.19 -2.01 -6.00
C GLY A 132 -3.54 -2.43 -4.68
N LEU A 133 -4.35 -2.51 -3.64
CA LEU A 133 -3.97 -3.06 -2.35
C LEU A 133 -4.27 -4.56 -2.28
N ASN A 134 -3.52 -5.28 -1.46
CA ASN A 134 -3.79 -6.70 -1.18
C ASN A 134 -5.00 -6.90 -0.25
N TYR A 135 -6.05 -6.08 -0.47
CA TYR A 135 -7.34 -6.27 0.20
C TYR A 135 -8.15 -7.37 -0.52
N PRO A 136 -8.89 -8.24 0.20
CA PRO A 136 -8.81 -8.46 1.64
C PRO A 136 -7.49 -9.17 2.02
N ASN A 137 -6.78 -8.67 3.04
CA ASN A 137 -5.62 -9.33 3.58
C ASN A 137 -6.03 -10.53 4.48
N GLU A 138 -5.08 -11.19 5.13
CA GLU A 138 -5.35 -12.34 6.01
C GLU A 138 -6.28 -11.97 7.18
N SER A 139 -6.05 -10.84 7.84
CA SER A 139 -6.90 -10.34 8.93
C SER A 139 -8.33 -10.08 8.44
N ASP A 140 -8.48 -9.44 7.29
CA ASP A 140 -9.80 -9.14 6.72
C ASP A 140 -10.59 -10.40 6.36
N ARG A 141 -9.92 -11.44 5.82
CA ARG A 141 -10.53 -12.73 5.52
C ARG A 141 -11.02 -13.46 6.78
N ILE A 142 -10.31 -13.31 7.89
CA ILE A 142 -10.68 -13.92 9.16
C ILE A 142 -11.81 -13.15 9.84
N LEU A 143 -11.74 -11.82 9.88
CA LEU A 143 -12.66 -10.96 10.63
C LEU A 143 -13.85 -10.46 9.81
N GLY A 144 -13.76 -10.48 8.48
CA GLY A 144 -14.80 -10.00 7.58
C GLY A 144 -15.86 -11.06 7.24
N ASN A 145 -16.76 -10.67 6.34
CA ASN A 145 -17.77 -11.59 5.81
C ASN A 145 -17.08 -12.69 5.00
N LYS A 146 -17.35 -13.94 5.32
CA LYS A 146 -16.64 -15.10 4.72
C LYS A 146 -16.95 -15.32 3.23
N SER A 147 -18.17 -15.00 2.80
CA SER A 147 -18.59 -15.20 1.40
C SER A 147 -18.42 -13.96 0.54
N LYS A 148 -18.58 -12.77 1.13
CA LYS A 148 -18.53 -11.48 0.42
C LYS A 148 -17.75 -10.44 1.23
N PRO A 149 -16.44 -10.60 1.40
CA PRO A 149 -15.62 -9.64 2.15
C PRO A 149 -15.49 -8.29 1.44
N GLY A 150 -15.78 -8.24 0.16
CA GLY A 150 -15.49 -7.17 -0.77
C GLY A 150 -14.30 -7.50 -1.67
N SER A 151 -14.14 -6.71 -2.69
CA SER A 151 -13.12 -6.89 -3.71
C SER A 151 -12.12 -5.72 -3.72
N ASP A 152 -11.46 -5.58 -4.81
CA ASP A 152 -10.40 -4.62 -5.12
C ASP A 152 -10.52 -3.24 -4.46
N ILE A 153 -9.51 -2.88 -3.72
CA ILE A 153 -9.31 -1.54 -3.13
C ILE A 153 -8.07 -0.93 -3.77
N PHE A 154 -8.19 0.34 -4.18
CA PHE A 154 -7.13 1.05 -4.87
C PHE A 154 -6.84 2.43 -4.26
N ILE A 155 -5.60 2.89 -4.42
CA ILE A 155 -5.27 4.31 -4.45
C ILE A 155 -5.34 4.71 -5.93
N HIS A 156 -6.12 5.74 -6.30
CA HIS A 156 -6.41 6.02 -7.71
C HIS A 156 -6.67 7.51 -8.01
N GLY A 157 -6.75 7.83 -9.28
CA GLY A 157 -7.19 9.14 -9.77
C GLY A 157 -8.65 9.44 -9.48
N THR A 158 -9.20 10.47 -10.15
CA THR A 158 -10.58 10.95 -9.96
C THR A 158 -10.90 11.36 -8.50
N ASN A 159 -12.19 11.53 -8.19
CA ASN A 159 -12.69 11.96 -6.86
C ASN A 159 -13.85 11.10 -6.34
N VAL A 160 -14.24 10.04 -7.05
CA VAL A 160 -15.35 9.17 -6.65
C VAL A 160 -14.84 7.93 -5.93
N THR A 161 -15.57 7.46 -4.92
CA THR A 161 -15.18 6.27 -4.19
C THR A 161 -16.38 5.54 -3.57
N SER A 162 -16.24 4.22 -3.44
CA SER A 162 -17.09 3.32 -2.66
C SER A 162 -16.28 2.45 -1.69
N GLY A 163 -15.05 2.90 -1.33
CA GLY A 163 -14.13 2.20 -0.43
C GLY A 163 -12.64 2.34 -0.83
N CYS A 164 -12.35 2.93 -1.98
CA CYS A 164 -11.00 3.24 -2.44
C CYS A 164 -10.50 4.59 -1.89
N ILE A 165 -9.25 4.93 -2.18
CA ILE A 165 -8.60 6.19 -1.81
C ILE A 165 -8.34 7.01 -3.08
N PRO A 166 -9.26 7.90 -3.50
CA PRO A 166 -9.04 8.79 -4.64
C PRO A 166 -8.17 9.99 -4.23
N ILE A 167 -7.24 10.36 -5.11
CA ILE A 167 -6.33 11.51 -4.87
C ILE A 167 -6.24 12.47 -6.07
N THR A 168 -7.14 12.39 -7.03
CA THR A 168 -7.20 13.08 -8.32
C THR A 168 -6.23 12.54 -9.38
N ASP A 169 -6.56 12.81 -10.66
CA ASP A 169 -5.71 12.37 -11.79
C ASP A 169 -4.33 13.03 -11.75
N ASP A 170 -4.27 14.29 -11.35
CA ASP A 170 -3.01 15.01 -11.27
C ASP A 170 -2.06 14.41 -10.20
N LYS A 171 -2.59 14.05 -9.03
CA LYS A 171 -1.80 13.54 -7.91
C LYS A 171 -1.43 12.08 -8.05
N ILE A 172 -2.30 11.27 -8.63
CA ILE A 172 -1.97 9.86 -8.86
C ILE A 172 -0.80 9.68 -9.84
N LYS A 173 -0.56 10.60 -10.77
CA LYS A 173 0.62 10.57 -11.65
C LYS A 173 1.90 10.58 -10.83
N GLU A 174 2.01 11.49 -9.86
CA GLU A 174 3.18 11.62 -8.99
C GLU A 174 3.40 10.37 -8.15
N VAL A 175 2.32 9.87 -7.50
CA VAL A 175 2.36 8.66 -6.66
C VAL A 175 2.67 7.42 -7.49
N TYR A 176 2.16 7.33 -8.71
CA TYR A 176 2.38 6.20 -9.61
C TYR A 176 3.84 6.15 -10.09
N ILE A 177 4.43 7.31 -10.42
CA ILE A 177 5.87 7.44 -10.75
C ILE A 177 6.72 6.96 -9.55
N LEU A 178 6.48 7.51 -8.36
CA LEU A 178 7.19 7.10 -7.15
C LEU A 178 7.12 5.59 -6.94
N ALA A 179 5.92 5.00 -7.08
CA ALA A 179 5.72 3.57 -6.93
C ALA A 179 6.46 2.74 -8.00
N ILE A 180 6.49 3.20 -9.26
CA ILE A 180 7.27 2.56 -10.33
C ILE A 180 8.76 2.59 -10.00
N GLU A 181 9.30 3.75 -9.59
CA GLU A 181 10.73 3.88 -9.26
C GLU A 181 11.12 2.95 -8.10
N ALA A 182 10.32 2.90 -7.04
CA ALA A 182 10.56 1.99 -5.92
C ALA A 182 10.47 0.51 -6.34
N ARG A 183 9.48 0.15 -7.15
CA ARG A 183 9.33 -1.21 -7.68
C ARG A 183 10.51 -1.59 -8.58
N ASN A 184 10.95 -0.67 -9.42
CA ASN A 184 12.10 -0.84 -10.31
C ASN A 184 13.42 -0.92 -9.53
N ALA A 185 13.54 -0.20 -8.41
CA ALA A 185 14.64 -0.32 -7.47
C ALA A 185 14.65 -1.66 -6.70
N GLY A 186 13.64 -2.53 -6.90
CA GLY A 186 13.56 -3.87 -6.31
C GLY A 186 12.66 -4.00 -5.09
N GLN A 187 11.89 -2.97 -4.73
CA GLN A 187 10.89 -3.08 -3.66
C GLN A 187 9.65 -3.82 -4.18
N GLU A 188 9.56 -5.11 -3.96
CA GLU A 188 8.45 -5.92 -4.46
C GLU A 188 7.10 -5.57 -3.84
N LYS A 189 7.08 -5.24 -2.57
CA LYS A 189 5.88 -4.89 -1.81
C LYS A 189 6.08 -3.51 -1.19
N ILE A 190 5.35 -2.51 -1.68
CA ILE A 190 5.31 -1.18 -1.07
C ILE A 190 4.27 -1.23 0.04
N PRO A 191 4.66 -1.10 1.33
CA PRO A 191 3.73 -1.17 2.45
C PRO A 191 2.74 0.00 2.42
N VAL A 192 1.49 -0.29 2.79
CA VAL A 192 0.40 0.68 2.91
C VAL A 192 -0.34 0.42 4.22
N ASP A 193 -0.15 1.27 5.20
CA ASP A 193 -0.90 1.19 6.44
C ASP A 193 -2.07 2.18 6.40
N ILE A 194 -3.26 1.73 6.74
CA ILE A 194 -4.48 2.56 6.78
C ILE A 194 -4.99 2.60 8.21
N PHE A 195 -4.90 3.76 8.82
CA PHE A 195 -5.30 4.01 10.20
C PHE A 195 -6.62 4.80 10.27
N PRO A 196 -7.47 4.56 11.29
CA PRO A 196 -8.68 5.34 11.49
C PRO A 196 -8.41 6.83 11.75
N ALA A 197 -7.40 7.09 12.56
CA ALA A 197 -6.89 8.40 12.96
C ALA A 197 -5.42 8.25 13.34
N ARG A 198 -4.76 9.32 13.78
CA ARG A 198 -3.49 9.18 14.49
C ARG A 198 -3.71 8.35 15.75
N LEU A 199 -2.75 7.48 16.06
CA LEU A 199 -2.86 6.55 17.18
C LEU A 199 -1.85 6.88 18.31
N ASP A 200 -1.50 8.18 18.43
CA ASP A 200 -0.94 8.71 19.66
C ASP A 200 -1.99 8.63 20.80
N GLU A 201 -1.56 8.70 22.05
CA GLU A 201 -2.43 8.51 23.21
C GLU A 201 -3.65 9.44 23.18
N LYS A 202 -3.44 10.75 22.93
CA LYS A 202 -4.52 11.75 22.93
C LYS A 202 -5.53 11.50 21.82
N SER A 203 -5.06 11.18 20.62
CA SER A 203 -5.92 10.91 19.46
C SER A 203 -6.65 9.58 19.62
N PHE A 204 -6.01 8.59 20.23
CA PHE A 204 -6.64 7.31 20.52
C PHE A 204 -7.76 7.42 21.54
N GLU A 205 -7.61 8.22 22.60
CA GLU A 205 -8.71 8.48 23.56
C GLU A 205 -9.92 9.16 22.89
N LYS A 206 -9.67 10.11 21.99
CA LYS A 206 -10.75 10.74 21.20
C LYS A 206 -11.45 9.70 20.31
N LEU A 207 -10.70 8.80 19.68
CA LEU A 207 -11.23 7.74 18.83
C LEU A 207 -12.10 6.77 19.64
N LYS A 208 -11.67 6.39 20.84
CA LYS A 208 -12.47 5.57 21.77
C LYS A 208 -13.77 6.27 22.16
N THR A 209 -13.72 7.55 22.47
CA THR A 209 -14.91 8.36 22.79
C THR A 209 -15.86 8.42 21.59
N TYR A 210 -15.34 8.69 20.39
CA TYR A 210 -16.12 8.73 19.16
C TYR A 210 -16.83 7.40 18.87
N SER A 211 -16.18 6.27 19.09
CA SER A 211 -16.77 4.93 18.87
C SER A 211 -18.00 4.63 19.71
N LYS A 212 -18.23 5.39 20.77
CA LYS A 212 -19.41 5.30 21.67
C LYS A 212 -20.46 6.36 21.38
N SER A 213 -20.21 7.28 20.45
CA SER A 213 -21.14 8.35 20.13
C SER A 213 -22.41 7.83 19.43
N PRO A 214 -23.55 8.49 19.63
CA PRO A 214 -24.79 8.14 18.93
C PRO A 214 -24.62 8.18 17.40
N GLU A 215 -23.90 9.15 16.88
CA GLU A 215 -23.60 9.30 15.46
C GLU A 215 -22.86 8.09 14.89
N TYR A 216 -21.81 7.63 15.58
CA TYR A 216 -21.06 6.45 15.18
C TYR A 216 -21.93 5.18 15.20
N ILE A 217 -22.72 5.02 16.26
CA ILE A 217 -23.63 3.89 16.44
C ILE A 217 -24.69 3.87 15.34
N GLU A 218 -25.30 5.03 15.04
CA GLU A 218 -26.32 5.16 14.00
C GLU A 218 -25.77 4.84 12.62
N TYR A 219 -24.56 5.31 12.29
CA TYR A 219 -23.90 5.00 11.03
C TYR A 219 -23.74 3.49 10.81
N TRP A 220 -23.32 2.76 11.84
CA TRP A 220 -23.04 1.33 11.71
C TRP A 220 -24.27 0.43 11.78
N ARG A 221 -25.40 0.92 12.32
CA ARG A 221 -26.63 0.15 12.52
C ARG A 221 -27.13 -0.58 11.26
N PRO A 222 -27.23 0.02 10.08
CA PRO A 222 -27.69 -0.66 8.87
C PRO A 222 -26.79 -1.82 8.43
N TRP A 223 -25.53 -1.75 8.78
CA TRP A 223 -24.52 -2.72 8.35
C TRP A 223 -24.37 -3.91 9.29
N LEU A 224 -24.78 -3.76 10.53
CA LEU A 224 -24.68 -4.77 11.59
C LEU A 224 -26.00 -5.51 11.82
N GLY A 225 -27.09 -5.04 11.21
CA GLY A 225 -28.42 -5.56 11.47
C GLY A 225 -28.82 -5.40 12.95
N ASN A 226 -29.45 -6.40 13.53
CA ASN A 226 -29.86 -6.37 14.95
C ASN A 226 -28.71 -6.60 15.93
N LYS A 227 -27.46 -6.75 15.45
CA LYS A 227 -26.30 -6.88 16.33
C LYS A 227 -25.96 -5.51 16.92
N VAL A 228 -25.85 -5.48 18.23
CA VAL A 228 -25.35 -4.30 18.95
C VAL A 228 -23.92 -4.00 18.46
N ILE A 229 -23.69 -2.73 18.16
CA ILE A 229 -22.32 -2.27 17.83
C ILE A 229 -21.45 -2.54 19.06
N ASN A 230 -20.51 -3.44 18.89
CA ASN A 230 -19.53 -3.69 19.93
C ASN A 230 -18.38 -2.68 19.79
N SER A 231 -18.56 -1.50 20.38
CA SER A 231 -17.54 -0.45 20.42
C SER A 231 -16.23 -0.97 21.04
N ASP A 232 -16.28 -1.91 21.95
CA ASP A 232 -15.09 -2.49 22.58
C ASP A 232 -14.33 -3.37 21.59
N ALA A 233 -15.01 -4.15 20.76
CA ALA A 233 -14.36 -4.93 19.70
C ALA A 233 -13.67 -4.02 18.66
N MET A 234 -14.30 -2.88 18.36
CA MET A 234 -13.71 -1.88 17.46
C MET A 234 -12.48 -1.23 18.09
N GLN A 235 -12.56 -0.82 19.34
CA GLN A 235 -11.43 -0.26 20.07
C GLN A 235 -10.27 -1.26 20.20
N GLN A 236 -10.58 -2.54 20.46
CA GLN A 236 -9.58 -3.61 20.47
C GLN A 236 -8.93 -3.80 19.10
N PHE A 237 -9.67 -3.68 18.01
CA PHE A 237 -9.09 -3.72 16.67
C PHE A 237 -8.12 -2.55 16.45
N TRP A 238 -8.53 -1.33 16.77
CA TRP A 238 -7.65 -0.15 16.65
C TRP A 238 -6.42 -0.22 17.55
N ALA A 239 -6.57 -0.76 18.77
CA ALA A 239 -5.45 -0.97 19.68
C ALA A 239 -4.36 -1.90 19.11
N GLN A 240 -4.73 -2.82 18.21
CA GLN A 240 -3.75 -3.68 17.54
C GLN A 240 -2.92 -2.94 16.48
N LEU A 241 -3.41 -1.82 15.94
CA LEU A 241 -2.68 -1.00 14.99
C LEU A 241 -1.73 -0.02 15.66
N GLN A 242 -1.98 0.29 16.93
CA GLN A 242 -1.24 1.30 17.71
C GLN A 242 0.26 1.01 17.82
N PRO A 243 0.73 -0.24 18.10
CA PRO A 243 2.17 -0.54 18.19
C PRO A 243 2.92 -0.26 16.88
N ARG A 244 2.29 -0.51 15.72
CA ARG A 244 2.87 -0.20 14.40
C ARG A 244 3.00 1.29 14.19
N TYR A 245 1.92 2.03 14.50
CA TYR A 245 1.87 3.49 14.39
C TYR A 245 2.92 4.15 15.31
N GLN A 246 2.91 3.83 16.60
CA GLN A 246 3.80 4.44 17.59
C GLN A 246 5.28 4.12 17.33
N TYR A 247 5.58 2.88 16.93
CA TYR A 247 6.94 2.51 16.56
C TYR A 247 7.45 3.35 15.38
N PHE A 248 6.59 3.55 14.36
CA PHE A 248 6.95 4.39 13.22
C PHE A 248 7.16 5.85 13.64
N GLU A 249 6.29 6.41 14.51
CA GLU A 249 6.47 7.78 15.01
C GLU A 249 7.79 7.97 15.74
N SER A 250 8.23 6.97 16.51
CA SER A 250 9.45 7.06 17.31
C SER A 250 10.73 6.77 16.53
N HIS A 251 10.69 5.84 15.56
CA HIS A 251 11.88 5.31 14.90
C HIS A 251 11.94 5.60 13.40
N ARG A 252 10.83 6.03 12.80
CA ARG A 252 10.68 6.15 11.33
C ARG A 252 11.03 4.84 10.60
N GLN A 253 10.74 3.71 11.26
CA GLN A 253 10.92 2.36 10.77
C GLN A 253 9.62 1.58 10.89
N LEU A 254 9.46 0.56 10.06
CA LEU A 254 8.27 -0.27 10.07
C LEU A 254 8.45 -1.44 11.04
N LYS A 255 7.61 -1.50 12.07
CA LYS A 255 7.57 -2.65 12.97
C LYS A 255 6.99 -3.86 12.23
N SER A 256 7.68 -4.99 12.23
CA SER A 256 7.18 -6.24 11.63
C SER A 256 5.96 -6.76 12.39
N PHE A 257 5.10 -7.46 11.70
CA PHE A 257 3.89 -8.05 12.28
C PHE A 257 3.57 -9.42 11.64
N LYS A 258 2.73 -10.17 12.33
CA LYS A 258 2.07 -11.39 11.83
C LYS A 258 0.58 -11.27 12.07
N VAL A 259 -0.22 -12.02 11.32
CA VAL A 259 -1.65 -12.19 11.59
C VAL A 259 -1.83 -13.53 12.30
N SER A 260 -2.46 -13.50 13.47
CA SER A 260 -2.77 -14.69 14.24
C SER A 260 -3.99 -15.44 13.69
N GLY A 261 -4.20 -16.69 14.07
CA GLY A 261 -5.33 -17.51 13.60
C GLY A 261 -6.72 -16.92 13.88
N ASN A 262 -6.83 -15.94 14.79
CA ASN A 262 -8.06 -15.19 15.06
C ASN A 262 -8.10 -13.81 14.39
N GLY A 263 -7.21 -13.56 13.44
CA GLY A 263 -7.19 -12.34 12.62
C GLY A 263 -6.54 -11.11 13.27
N LYS A 264 -5.92 -11.25 14.44
CA LYS A 264 -5.28 -10.14 15.14
C LYS A 264 -3.86 -9.89 14.60
N TYR A 265 -3.47 -8.63 14.54
CA TYR A 265 -2.08 -8.24 14.31
C TYR A 265 -1.26 -8.46 15.58
N VAL A 266 -0.10 -9.12 15.45
CA VAL A 266 0.82 -9.47 16.55
C VAL A 266 2.23 -9.01 16.15
N TYR A 267 2.98 -8.41 17.09
CA TYR A 267 4.29 -7.77 16.84
C TYR A 267 5.41 -8.42 17.64
#